data_69401be7fc033bdb782953ad962863e0
#
_entry.id   69401be7fc033bdb782953ad962863e0
#
_cell.length_a   1.000
_cell.length_b   1.000
_cell.length_c   1.000
_cell.angle_alpha   90.00
_cell.angle_beta   90.00
_cell.angle_gamma   90.00
#
_symmetry.space_group_name_H-M   'P 1'
#
loop_
_entity.id
_entity.type
_entity.pdbx_description
1 polymer ?
#
loop_
_entity_poly.entity_id
_entity_poly.type
_entity_poly.pdbx_seq_one_letter_code
_entity_poly.pdbx_strand_id
1 'polypeptide(L)'
;MKLFSFNKLSLMFLIILFNFTSSEEKLNQIEIATLGAGCFWCVEAVFERIDGVIDVVSGYTGGKTKNPSYKEVISGKTGHVETAQISFDKTKISYDQILEIFWLSHDPTTLNRQGNDVGTQYRSAIFFHNLNQKNIAERSLKEKSNSKIFKNRIVTTIEKLDIFYEAENYHQDYFNNNPNAPYCQYIILPKLKKLNLIQN
;
A
#
# COMPACT_ATOMS: atom_id res chain seq x y z
N MET A 1 -55.33 -20.24 19.66
CA MET A 1 -53.99 -20.18 19.05
C MET A 1 -53.97 -18.97 18.09
N LYS A 2 -53.44 -17.80 18.53
CA LYS A 2 -53.39 -16.58 17.69
C LYS A 2 -52.15 -16.63 16.83
N LEU A 3 -52.29 -16.78 15.51
CA LEU A 3 -51.20 -16.60 14.54
C LEU A 3 -50.85 -15.11 14.51
N PHE A 4 -49.60 -14.80 14.83
CA PHE A 4 -49.02 -13.47 14.62
C PHE A 4 -48.82 -13.27 13.11
N SER A 5 -49.66 -12.43 12.50
CA SER A 5 -49.45 -11.95 11.13
C SER A 5 -48.31 -10.92 11.16
N PHE A 6 -47.13 -11.33 10.72
CA PHE A 6 -46.02 -10.39 10.48
C PHE A 6 -46.33 -9.51 9.26
N ASN A 7 -46.46 -8.20 9.51
CA ASN A 7 -46.77 -7.22 8.49
C ASN A 7 -45.60 -7.12 7.49
N LYS A 8 -45.85 -7.15 6.17
CA LYS A 8 -44.83 -7.06 5.10
C LYS A 8 -43.87 -5.87 5.30
N LEU A 9 -44.35 -4.78 5.92
CA LEU A 9 -43.56 -3.59 6.22
C LEU A 9 -42.48 -3.86 7.28
N SER A 10 -42.80 -4.69 8.30
CA SER A 10 -41.87 -5.07 9.37
C SER A 10 -40.75 -5.98 8.83
N LEU A 11 -41.07 -6.88 7.90
CA LEU A 11 -40.08 -7.76 7.27
C LEU A 11 -39.11 -6.98 6.36
N MET A 12 -39.63 -5.97 5.63
CA MET A 12 -38.82 -5.10 4.78
C MET A 12 -37.86 -4.24 5.58
N PHE A 13 -38.29 -3.73 6.74
CA PHE A 13 -37.43 -2.96 7.65
C PHE A 13 -36.33 -3.81 8.28
N LEU A 14 -36.62 -5.07 8.61
CA LEU A 14 -35.63 -6.03 9.13
C LEU A 14 -34.57 -6.37 8.09
N ILE A 15 -34.94 -6.53 6.81
CA ILE A 15 -34.00 -6.81 5.71
C ILE A 15 -33.08 -5.61 5.44
N ILE A 16 -33.61 -4.39 5.52
CA ILE A 16 -32.82 -3.17 5.35
C ILE A 16 -31.80 -3.00 6.48
N LEU A 17 -32.22 -3.23 7.74
CA LEU A 17 -31.32 -3.19 8.89
C LEU A 17 -30.23 -4.27 8.82
N PHE A 18 -30.56 -5.49 8.40
CA PHE A 18 -29.59 -6.57 8.27
C PHE A 18 -28.54 -6.31 7.16
N ASN A 19 -28.95 -5.74 6.04
CA ASN A 19 -28.03 -5.34 4.97
C ASN A 19 -27.13 -4.16 5.39
N PHE A 20 -27.63 -3.23 6.20
CA PHE A 20 -26.86 -2.08 6.68
C PHE A 20 -25.79 -2.52 7.68
N THR A 21 -26.11 -3.41 8.64
CA THR A 21 -25.15 -3.95 9.60
C THR A 21 -24.07 -4.81 8.90
N SER A 22 -24.44 -5.60 7.91
CA SER A 22 -23.48 -6.41 7.13
C SER A 22 -22.51 -5.56 6.31
N SER A 23 -22.94 -4.40 5.81
CA SER A 23 -22.05 -3.49 5.06
C SER A 23 -21.11 -2.72 6.00
N GLU A 24 -21.57 -2.31 7.19
CA GLU A 24 -20.70 -1.68 8.20
C GLU A 24 -19.68 -2.65 8.78
N GLU A 25 -20.04 -3.92 9.00
CA GLU A 25 -19.08 -4.95 9.41
C GLU A 25 -18.00 -5.18 8.35
N LYS A 26 -18.34 -5.19 7.07
CA LYS A 26 -17.36 -5.31 5.98
C LYS A 26 -16.43 -4.10 5.90
N LEU A 27 -16.94 -2.87 6.04
CA LEU A 27 -16.11 -1.67 6.06
C LEU A 27 -15.14 -1.66 7.25
N ASN A 28 -15.56 -2.16 8.41
CA ASN A 28 -14.72 -2.29 9.59
C ASN A 28 -13.61 -3.34 9.46
N GLN A 29 -13.65 -4.19 8.43
CA GLN A 29 -12.62 -5.20 8.15
C GLN A 29 -11.53 -4.68 7.23
N ILE A 30 -11.73 -3.55 6.54
CA ILE A 30 -10.75 -2.96 5.63
C ILE A 30 -9.83 -2.03 6.43
N GLU A 31 -8.54 -2.18 6.20
CA GLU A 31 -7.50 -1.28 6.69
C GLU A 31 -6.65 -0.78 5.52
N ILE A 32 -5.98 0.37 5.69
CA ILE A 32 -5.17 0.99 4.64
C ILE A 32 -3.74 1.11 5.15
N ALA A 33 -2.77 0.70 4.32
CA ALA A 33 -1.34 0.96 4.48
C ALA A 33 -0.85 1.90 3.38
N THR A 34 0.03 2.86 3.69
CA THR A 34 0.65 3.74 2.69
C THR A 34 2.16 3.62 2.76
N LEU A 35 2.78 3.14 1.68
CA LEU A 35 4.17 2.70 1.65
C LEU A 35 4.92 3.27 0.45
N GLY A 36 6.12 3.78 0.67
CA GLY A 36 7.07 4.19 -0.37
C GLY A 36 8.27 3.24 -0.39
N ALA A 37 8.52 2.58 -1.51
CA ALA A 37 9.58 1.58 -1.67
C ALA A 37 10.27 1.68 -3.06
N GLY A 38 10.57 2.89 -3.48
CA GLY A 38 11.03 3.21 -4.84
C GLY A 38 9.88 3.56 -5.77
N CYS A 39 9.99 3.21 -7.04
CA CYS A 39 8.95 3.45 -8.03
C CYS A 39 7.63 2.76 -7.64
N PHE A 40 6.54 3.52 -7.59
CA PHE A 40 5.22 3.04 -7.18
C PHE A 40 4.66 1.93 -8.09
N TRP A 41 4.99 1.89 -9.39
CA TRP A 41 4.60 0.77 -10.27
C TRP A 41 5.11 -0.59 -9.76
N CYS A 42 6.32 -0.60 -9.15
CA CYS A 42 6.87 -1.78 -8.53
C CYS A 42 6.10 -2.18 -7.27
N VAL A 43 5.72 -1.19 -6.45
CA VAL A 43 4.99 -1.41 -5.19
C VAL A 43 3.59 -1.91 -5.49
N GLU A 44 2.86 -1.23 -6.39
CA GLU A 44 1.54 -1.61 -6.88
C GLU A 44 1.55 -3.07 -7.38
N ALA A 45 2.42 -3.39 -8.36
CA ALA A 45 2.50 -4.72 -8.94
C ALA A 45 2.78 -5.84 -7.92
N VAL A 46 3.52 -5.55 -6.86
CA VAL A 46 3.78 -6.51 -5.77
C VAL A 46 2.51 -6.71 -4.95
N PHE A 47 1.91 -5.62 -4.44
CA PHE A 47 0.83 -5.73 -3.47
C PHE A 47 -0.50 -6.16 -4.07
N GLU A 48 -0.79 -5.85 -5.34
CA GLU A 48 -1.96 -6.38 -6.07
C GLU A 48 -2.02 -7.91 -6.13
N ARG A 49 -0.89 -8.58 -5.96
CA ARG A 49 -0.75 -10.05 -6.03
C ARG A 49 -0.77 -10.73 -4.67
N ILE A 50 -1.03 -9.98 -3.61
CA ILE A 50 -1.05 -10.52 -2.25
C ILE A 50 -2.48 -10.88 -1.86
N ASP A 51 -2.69 -12.11 -1.41
CA ASP A 51 -4.00 -12.51 -0.90
C ASP A 51 -4.39 -11.69 0.33
N GLY A 52 -5.62 -11.21 0.34
CA GLY A 52 -6.14 -10.30 1.34
C GLY A 52 -5.99 -8.82 0.98
N VAL A 53 -5.18 -8.44 -0.01
CA VAL A 53 -5.19 -7.09 -0.59
C VAL A 53 -6.40 -6.96 -1.52
N ILE A 54 -7.13 -5.85 -1.37
CA ILE A 54 -8.39 -5.56 -2.07
C ILE A 54 -8.12 -4.60 -3.24
N ASP A 55 -7.29 -3.58 -2.98
CA ASP A 55 -7.02 -2.51 -3.94
C ASP A 55 -5.66 -1.86 -3.64
N VAL A 56 -4.99 -1.36 -4.68
CA VAL A 56 -3.72 -0.64 -4.57
C VAL A 56 -3.76 0.59 -5.47
N VAL A 57 -3.59 1.76 -4.88
CA VAL A 57 -3.62 3.04 -5.58
C VAL A 57 -2.23 3.68 -5.54
N SER A 58 -1.63 3.90 -6.69
CA SER A 58 -0.38 4.65 -6.84
C SER A 58 -0.59 6.14 -6.61
N GLY A 59 0.33 6.81 -5.88
CA GLY A 59 0.17 8.23 -5.57
C GLY A 59 1.38 8.86 -4.89
N TYR A 60 1.16 10.02 -4.31
CA TYR A 60 2.19 10.89 -3.73
C TYR A 60 1.80 11.35 -2.33
N THR A 61 2.75 11.31 -1.39
CA THR A 61 2.57 11.88 -0.05
C THR A 61 3.89 12.31 0.60
N GLY A 62 3.83 12.95 1.77
CA GLY A 62 5.00 13.34 2.56
C GLY A 62 5.71 14.62 2.08
N GLY A 63 5.21 15.27 1.04
CA GLY A 63 5.76 16.53 0.51
C GLY A 63 4.94 17.76 0.92
N LYS A 64 5.33 18.93 0.39
CA LYS A 64 4.71 20.21 0.72
C LYS A 64 3.88 20.80 -0.42
N THR A 65 4.09 20.36 -1.65
CA THR A 65 3.37 20.84 -2.82
C THR A 65 1.94 20.29 -2.80
N LYS A 66 0.94 21.15 -2.91
CA LYS A 66 -0.47 20.74 -2.99
C LYS A 66 -0.80 20.30 -4.42
N ASN A 67 -1.56 19.20 -4.54
CA ASN A 67 -1.96 18.62 -5.83
C ASN A 67 -0.78 18.52 -6.84
N PRO A 68 0.33 17.85 -6.45
CA PRO A 68 1.50 17.79 -7.30
C PRO A 68 1.22 16.96 -8.55
N SER A 69 1.71 17.40 -9.69
CA SER A 69 1.79 16.57 -10.89
C SER A 69 2.99 15.61 -10.82
N TYR A 70 2.95 14.52 -11.57
CA TYR A 70 4.10 13.61 -11.72
C TYR A 70 5.39 14.35 -12.09
N LYS A 71 5.30 15.27 -13.05
CA LYS A 71 6.47 16.07 -13.48
C LYS A 71 7.09 16.88 -12.33
N GLU A 72 6.29 17.41 -11.44
CA GLU A 72 6.80 18.12 -10.27
C GLU A 72 7.45 17.16 -9.27
N VAL A 73 6.82 16.01 -9.02
CA VAL A 73 7.35 14.99 -8.07
C VAL A 73 8.69 14.46 -8.54
N ILE A 74 8.83 14.07 -9.82
CA ILE A 74 10.10 13.54 -10.34
C ILE A 74 11.23 14.58 -10.39
N SER A 75 10.90 15.87 -10.28
CA SER A 75 11.91 16.92 -10.14
C SER A 75 12.69 16.83 -8.80
N GLY A 76 12.17 16.07 -7.82
CA GLY A 76 12.72 15.93 -6.48
C GLY A 76 12.54 17.14 -5.57
N LYS A 77 11.82 18.21 -6.02
CA LYS A 77 11.68 19.47 -5.29
C LYS A 77 10.43 19.57 -4.44
N THR A 78 9.44 18.70 -4.65
CA THR A 78 8.15 18.74 -3.92
C THR A 78 8.25 18.17 -2.51
N GLY A 79 9.26 17.33 -2.25
CA GLY A 79 9.40 16.54 -1.02
C GLY A 79 8.49 15.31 -0.97
N HIS A 80 7.59 15.14 -1.95
CA HIS A 80 6.74 13.95 -2.03
C HIS A 80 7.53 12.68 -2.34
N VAL A 81 6.99 11.56 -1.85
CA VAL A 81 7.41 10.19 -2.17
C VAL A 81 6.41 9.60 -3.14
N GLU A 82 6.89 8.85 -4.13
CA GLU A 82 6.07 7.88 -4.83
C GLU A 82 5.66 6.78 -3.85
N THR A 83 4.36 6.59 -3.65
CA THR A 83 3.80 5.66 -2.67
C THR A 83 2.67 4.85 -3.30
N ALA A 84 2.41 3.68 -2.72
CA ALA A 84 1.18 2.96 -2.94
C ALA A 84 0.33 3.01 -1.67
N GLN A 85 -0.96 3.29 -1.83
CA GLN A 85 -1.97 3.16 -0.80
C GLN A 85 -2.68 1.82 -1.00
N ILE A 86 -2.53 0.92 -0.02
CA ILE A 86 -2.90 -0.49 -0.08
C ILE A 86 -4.09 -0.71 0.83
N SER A 87 -5.25 -1.00 0.26
CA SER A 87 -6.45 -1.40 0.99
C SER A 87 -6.46 -2.91 1.17
N PHE A 88 -6.58 -3.40 2.39
CA PHE A 88 -6.52 -4.83 2.68
C PHE A 88 -7.56 -5.27 3.70
N ASP A 89 -8.00 -6.53 3.59
CA ASP A 89 -8.88 -7.21 4.53
C ASP A 89 -8.05 -7.70 5.74
N LYS A 90 -8.17 -6.99 6.88
CA LYS A 90 -7.42 -7.32 8.10
C LYS A 90 -7.79 -8.69 8.71
N THR A 91 -8.83 -9.35 8.22
CA THR A 91 -9.18 -10.72 8.61
C THR A 91 -8.37 -11.76 7.84
N LYS A 92 -7.79 -11.38 6.69
CA LYS A 92 -6.98 -12.25 5.82
C LYS A 92 -5.49 -11.97 5.95
N ILE A 93 -5.12 -10.69 6.02
CA ILE A 93 -3.73 -10.26 6.15
C ILE A 93 -3.60 -9.14 7.17
N SER A 94 -2.65 -9.22 8.06
CA SER A 94 -2.40 -8.19 9.08
C SER A 94 -1.46 -7.10 8.55
N TYR A 95 -1.47 -5.92 9.22
CA TYR A 95 -0.53 -4.84 8.92
C TYR A 95 0.94 -5.27 9.12
N ASP A 96 1.23 -6.12 10.11
CA ASP A 96 2.56 -6.72 10.29
C ASP A 96 2.99 -7.51 9.05
N GLN A 97 2.09 -8.32 8.47
CA GLN A 97 2.38 -9.09 7.24
C GLN A 97 2.56 -8.20 6.01
N ILE A 98 1.80 -7.11 5.89
CA ILE A 98 2.01 -6.07 4.87
C ILE A 98 3.43 -5.49 4.99
N LEU A 99 3.88 -5.19 6.22
CA LEU A 99 5.24 -4.68 6.45
C LEU A 99 6.32 -5.75 6.17
N GLU A 100 6.06 -7.04 6.40
CA GLU A 100 7.01 -8.09 6.00
C GLU A 100 7.24 -8.10 4.49
N ILE A 101 6.16 -7.98 3.70
CA ILE A 101 6.25 -7.90 2.24
C ILE A 101 6.99 -6.63 1.81
N PHE A 102 6.70 -5.50 2.47
CA PHE A 102 7.42 -4.24 2.23
C PHE A 102 8.94 -4.41 2.38
N TRP A 103 9.42 -5.00 3.49
CA TRP A 103 10.85 -5.24 3.72
C TRP A 103 11.48 -6.18 2.69
N LEU A 104 10.73 -7.17 2.19
CA LEU A 104 11.21 -8.14 1.19
C LEU A 104 11.23 -7.56 -0.23
N SER A 105 10.37 -6.57 -0.52
CA SER A 105 10.13 -6.06 -1.87
C SER A 105 11.16 -5.03 -2.35
N HIS A 106 12.00 -4.47 -1.46
CA HIS A 106 12.95 -3.42 -1.82
C HIS A 106 14.22 -3.46 -0.94
N ASP A 107 15.20 -2.60 -1.25
CA ASP A 107 16.37 -2.38 -0.39
C ASP A 107 16.13 -1.14 0.49
N PRO A 108 15.83 -1.31 1.78
CA PRO A 108 15.55 -0.19 2.69
C PRO A 108 16.81 0.51 3.20
N THR A 109 18.00 0.18 2.67
CA THR A 109 19.28 0.71 3.14
C THR A 109 19.86 1.80 2.24
N THR A 110 19.24 2.09 1.10
CA THR A 110 19.69 3.08 0.13
C THR A 110 18.95 4.40 0.29
N LEU A 111 19.65 5.43 0.74
CA LEU A 111 19.05 6.75 0.97
C LEU A 111 18.64 7.41 -0.36
N ASN A 112 17.39 7.85 -0.44
CA ASN A 112 16.82 8.54 -1.62
C ASN A 112 17.07 7.79 -2.94
N ARG A 113 16.99 6.47 -2.89
CA ARG A 113 17.28 5.64 -4.05
C ARG A 113 16.67 4.25 -3.91
N GLN A 114 16.24 3.67 -5.02
CA GLN A 114 15.91 2.25 -5.12
C GLN A 114 16.40 1.69 -6.46
N GLY A 115 17.43 0.85 -6.40
CA GLY A 115 18.07 0.33 -7.62
C GLY A 115 18.63 1.46 -8.49
N ASN A 116 18.11 1.59 -9.72
CA ASN A 116 18.51 2.64 -10.67
C ASN A 116 17.72 3.94 -10.49
N ASP A 117 16.61 3.91 -9.77
CA ASP A 117 15.77 5.09 -9.52
C ASP A 117 16.42 5.94 -8.41
N VAL A 118 16.87 7.15 -8.77
CA VAL A 118 17.59 8.08 -7.88
C VAL A 118 16.77 9.35 -7.69
N GLY A 119 16.54 9.71 -6.42
CA GLY A 119 15.81 10.92 -6.03
C GLY A 119 15.05 10.73 -4.73
N THR A 120 14.73 11.84 -4.06
CA THR A 120 14.00 11.84 -2.79
C THR A 120 12.61 11.21 -2.90
N GLN A 121 12.00 11.27 -4.09
CA GLN A 121 10.70 10.65 -4.39
C GLN A 121 10.75 9.11 -4.32
N TYR A 122 11.91 8.49 -4.42
CA TYR A 122 12.08 7.03 -4.36
C TYR A 122 12.59 6.52 -3.00
N ARG A 123 12.53 7.38 -1.96
CA ARG A 123 12.99 6.98 -0.62
C ARG A 123 12.10 5.90 -0.01
N SER A 124 12.68 5.07 0.83
CA SER A 124 11.94 4.10 1.64
C SER A 124 11.21 4.83 2.77
N ALA A 125 9.88 4.68 2.85
CA ALA A 125 9.05 5.37 3.82
C ALA A 125 7.79 4.56 4.18
N ILE A 126 7.38 4.64 5.45
CA ILE A 126 6.10 4.12 5.95
C ILE A 126 5.29 5.30 6.45
N PHE A 127 4.10 5.52 5.90
CA PHE A 127 3.19 6.58 6.32
C PHE A 127 2.05 5.98 7.14
N PHE A 128 2.08 6.20 8.47
CA PHE A 128 1.07 5.62 9.36
C PHE A 128 -0.21 6.46 9.42
N HIS A 129 -1.37 5.79 9.44
CA HIS A 129 -2.69 6.41 9.53
C HIS A 129 -3.15 6.61 10.98
N ASN A 130 -2.64 5.81 11.91
CA ASN A 130 -3.02 5.83 13.32
C ASN A 130 -1.86 5.38 14.23
N LEU A 131 -2.03 5.55 15.54
CA LEU A 131 -0.99 5.21 16.52
C LEU A 131 -0.68 3.70 16.59
N ASN A 132 -1.65 2.84 16.30
CA ASN A 132 -1.43 1.41 16.25
C ASN A 132 -0.47 1.03 15.12
N GLN A 133 -0.70 1.56 13.91
CA GLN A 133 0.21 1.38 12.77
C GLN A 133 1.61 1.94 13.06
N LYS A 134 1.68 3.12 13.71
CA LYS A 134 2.96 3.69 14.12
C LYS A 134 3.74 2.71 15.00
N ASN A 135 3.10 2.20 16.06
CA ASN A 135 3.76 1.30 17.01
C ASN A 135 4.22 -0.01 16.33
N ILE A 136 3.39 -0.55 15.43
CA ILE A 136 3.73 -1.74 14.65
C ILE A 136 4.92 -1.45 13.72
N ALA A 137 4.91 -0.33 13.00
CA ALA A 137 5.98 0.05 12.09
C ALA A 137 7.32 0.26 12.82
N GLU A 138 7.31 0.94 13.97
CA GLU A 138 8.50 1.16 14.79
C GLU A 138 9.06 -0.14 15.34
N ARG A 139 8.19 -1.06 15.81
CA ARG A 139 8.59 -2.41 16.25
C ARG A 139 9.22 -3.18 15.10
N SER A 140 8.54 -3.25 13.93
CA SER A 140 9.01 -3.96 12.75
C SER A 140 10.36 -3.42 12.27
N LEU A 141 10.54 -2.09 12.20
CA LEU A 141 11.82 -1.45 11.86
C LEU A 141 12.94 -1.86 12.82
N LYS A 142 12.66 -1.87 14.13
CA LYS A 142 13.63 -2.28 15.16
C LYS A 142 14.01 -3.76 15.01
N GLU A 143 13.05 -4.63 14.78
CA GLU A 143 13.28 -6.07 14.56
C GLU A 143 14.14 -6.31 13.32
N LYS A 144 13.81 -5.66 12.18
CA LYS A 144 14.59 -5.76 10.95
C LYS A 144 16.00 -5.21 11.10
N SER A 145 16.17 -4.10 11.81
CA SER A 145 17.49 -3.51 12.10
C SER A 145 18.36 -4.45 12.94
N ASN A 146 17.78 -5.20 13.86
CA ASN A 146 18.48 -6.15 14.73
C ASN A 146 18.73 -7.51 14.07
N SER A 147 17.93 -7.90 13.07
CA SER A 147 17.96 -9.23 12.45
C SER A 147 19.21 -9.50 11.59
N LYS A 148 19.99 -8.46 11.26
CA LYS A 148 21.17 -8.52 10.36
C LYS A 148 20.87 -9.06 8.95
N ILE A 149 19.60 -9.09 8.54
CA ILE A 149 19.18 -9.46 7.18
C ILE A 149 19.76 -8.45 6.17
N PHE A 150 19.79 -7.18 6.54
CA PHE A 150 20.36 -6.11 5.74
C PHE A 150 21.82 -5.85 6.18
N LYS A 151 22.75 -5.76 5.20
CA LYS A 151 24.17 -5.49 5.47
C LYS A 151 24.43 -4.08 5.97
N ASN A 152 23.62 -3.12 5.50
CA ASN A 152 23.73 -1.70 5.83
C ASN A 152 22.59 -1.27 6.75
N ARG A 153 22.74 -0.09 7.37
CA ARG A 153 21.71 0.51 8.21
C ARG A 153 20.45 0.79 7.38
N ILE A 154 19.30 0.42 7.92
CA ILE A 154 17.99 0.79 7.35
C ILE A 154 17.81 2.31 7.46
N VAL A 155 17.36 2.94 6.37
CA VAL A 155 17.12 4.39 6.25
C VAL A 155 15.64 4.72 6.05
N THR A 156 14.75 3.73 6.18
CA THR A 156 13.30 3.90 6.08
C THR A 156 12.82 4.91 7.12
N THR A 157 12.04 5.90 6.69
CA THR A 157 11.37 6.84 7.57
C THR A 157 9.98 6.33 7.97
N ILE A 158 9.53 6.68 9.19
CA ILE A 158 8.16 6.42 9.66
C ILE A 158 7.54 7.79 9.93
N GLU A 159 6.58 8.17 9.11
CA GLU A 159 5.98 9.50 9.08
C GLU A 159 4.47 9.40 9.27
N LYS A 160 3.84 10.42 9.86
CA LYS A 160 2.38 10.50 9.89
C LYS A 160 1.87 10.81 8.49
N LEU A 161 0.88 10.05 8.02
CA LEU A 161 0.18 10.42 6.79
C LEU A 161 -0.55 11.75 7.02
N ASP A 162 -0.32 12.70 6.11
CA ASP A 162 -1.09 13.95 6.04
C ASP A 162 -2.09 13.84 4.89
N ILE A 163 -1.71 14.18 3.68
CA ILE A 163 -2.55 14.09 2.49
C ILE A 163 -1.91 13.11 1.52
N PHE A 164 -2.71 12.17 1.03
CA PHE A 164 -2.36 11.34 -0.12
C PHE A 164 -2.98 11.96 -1.38
N TYR A 165 -2.17 12.15 -2.40
CA TYR A 165 -2.59 12.59 -3.72
C TYR A 165 -2.48 11.40 -4.66
N GLU A 166 -3.60 10.97 -5.23
CA GLU A 166 -3.63 9.92 -6.23
C GLU A 166 -2.85 10.35 -7.47
N ALA A 167 -2.02 9.46 -8.01
CA ALA A 167 -1.30 9.70 -9.24
C ALA A 167 -2.26 9.64 -10.44
N GLU A 168 -1.84 10.22 -11.55
CA GLU A 168 -2.61 10.28 -12.78
C GLU A 168 -2.99 8.89 -13.28
N ASN A 169 -4.14 8.76 -13.91
CA ASN A 169 -4.73 7.47 -14.33
C ASN A 169 -3.79 6.57 -15.14
N TYR A 170 -2.87 7.14 -15.93
CA TYR A 170 -1.90 6.37 -16.70
C TYR A 170 -0.82 5.71 -15.85
N HIS A 171 -0.75 6.01 -14.56
CA HIS A 171 0.14 5.36 -13.59
C HIS A 171 -0.54 4.20 -12.85
N GLN A 172 -1.87 4.15 -12.83
CA GLN A 172 -2.61 3.10 -12.11
C GLN A 172 -2.56 1.79 -12.91
N ASP A 173 -2.41 0.67 -12.22
CA ASP A 173 -2.36 -0.68 -12.80
C ASP A 173 -1.32 -0.78 -13.94
N TYR A 174 -0.18 -0.07 -13.75
CA TYR A 174 0.77 0.15 -14.84
C TYR A 174 1.37 -1.14 -15.39
N PHE A 175 1.72 -2.09 -14.52
CA PHE A 175 2.34 -3.35 -14.94
C PHE A 175 1.39 -4.20 -15.78
N ASN A 176 0.12 -4.29 -15.40
CA ASN A 176 -0.87 -5.11 -16.11
C ASN A 176 -1.27 -4.45 -17.44
N ASN A 177 -1.34 -3.11 -17.47
CA ASN A 177 -1.66 -2.36 -18.69
C ASN A 177 -0.50 -2.25 -19.69
N ASN A 178 0.76 -2.36 -19.21
CA ASN A 178 1.96 -2.15 -20.02
C ASN A 178 2.98 -3.30 -19.87
N PRO A 179 2.59 -4.58 -20.00
CA PRO A 179 3.47 -5.71 -19.66
C PRO A 179 4.75 -5.76 -20.51
N ASN A 180 4.73 -5.21 -21.74
CA ASN A 180 5.85 -5.17 -22.65
C ASN A 180 6.75 -3.93 -22.51
N ALA A 181 6.43 -2.99 -21.64
CA ALA A 181 7.28 -1.84 -21.38
C ALA A 181 8.65 -2.28 -20.83
N PRO A 182 9.76 -1.66 -21.24
CA PRO A 182 11.10 -2.04 -20.78
C PRO A 182 11.21 -2.08 -19.24
N TYR A 183 10.64 -1.12 -18.53
CA TYR A 183 10.65 -1.08 -17.08
C TYR A 183 9.91 -2.28 -16.48
N CYS A 184 8.77 -2.67 -17.05
CA CYS A 184 8.01 -3.84 -16.63
C CYS A 184 8.83 -5.13 -16.83
N GLN A 185 9.48 -5.29 -17.97
CA GLN A 185 10.24 -6.49 -18.31
C GLN A 185 11.54 -6.63 -17.52
N TYR A 186 12.29 -5.52 -17.32
CA TYR A 186 13.62 -5.58 -16.73
C TYR A 186 13.66 -5.28 -15.23
N ILE A 187 12.65 -4.64 -14.67
CA ILE A 187 12.61 -4.25 -13.26
C ILE A 187 11.50 -4.95 -12.50
N ILE A 188 10.23 -4.82 -12.96
CA ILE A 188 9.07 -5.33 -12.21
C ILE A 188 9.00 -6.86 -12.31
N LEU A 189 9.04 -7.43 -13.51
CA LEU A 189 8.91 -8.87 -13.74
C LEU A 189 9.95 -9.70 -12.96
N PRO A 190 11.26 -9.38 -12.97
CA PRO A 190 12.24 -10.08 -12.14
C PRO A 190 11.97 -9.96 -10.64
N LYS A 191 11.45 -8.82 -10.16
CA LYS A 191 11.07 -8.62 -8.77
C LYS A 191 9.92 -9.55 -8.38
N LEU A 192 8.86 -9.61 -9.19
CA LEU A 192 7.70 -10.49 -8.96
C LEU A 192 8.11 -11.96 -8.95
N LYS A 193 8.99 -12.38 -9.86
CA LYS A 193 9.56 -13.75 -9.89
C LYS A 193 10.37 -14.05 -8.63
N LYS A 194 11.23 -13.13 -8.20
CA LYS A 194 12.03 -13.27 -6.98
C LYS A 194 11.17 -13.45 -5.74
N LEU A 195 9.99 -12.81 -5.70
CA LEU A 195 9.03 -12.89 -4.60
C LEU A 195 8.04 -14.06 -4.75
N ASN A 196 8.15 -14.88 -5.80
CA ASN A 196 7.23 -15.97 -6.14
C ASN A 196 5.76 -15.51 -6.31
N LEU A 197 5.55 -14.29 -6.80
CA LEU A 197 4.23 -13.70 -7.03
C LEU A 197 3.67 -13.96 -8.43
N ILE A 198 4.48 -14.54 -9.31
CA ILE A 198 4.11 -15.01 -10.64
C ILE A 198 4.87 -16.31 -10.95
N GLN A 199 4.29 -17.15 -11.80
CA GLN A 199 4.96 -18.38 -12.27
C GLN A 199 6.09 -18.03 -13.28
N ASN A 200 7.11 -18.87 -13.29
CA ASN A 200 8.23 -18.77 -14.24
C ASN A 200 7.79 -19.11 -15.66
#